data_c950d84538a9fa8aeda43dc7aa09646a
#
_entry.id   c950d84538a9fa8aeda43dc7aa09646a
#
_cell.length_a   1.000
_cell.length_b   1.000
_cell.length_c   1.000
_cell.angle_alpha   90.00
_cell.angle_beta   90.00
_cell.angle_gamma   90.00
#
_symmetry.space_group_name_H-M   'P 1'
#
loop_
_entity.id
_entity.type
_entity.pdbx_description
1 polymer ?
#
loop_
_entity_poly.entity_id
_entity_poly.type
_entity_poly.pdbx_seq_one_letter_code
_entity_poly.pdbx_strand_id
1 'polypeptide(L)'
;MVNKRYFSSKTNGKLHPWFVTGYTDGEGSFSVRMRTKPNSPFGFSIGIVYSICAEINPLNLKLLEQVKEYFDGAGSISRSGNMYIYEISSLKSLVNVRKHFEEYPLQTTKYVHFELWCQVMDILENKEHLTKSGFNRVLSLKSCFPKGLPPKLLEVYSEENIMSVKKPVFEPSSMKLDPNWIAGFVQADGTFGLNYTKQPRMKLGYTCQPQFRVTQHERDLIVLKRIID
;
A
#
# COMPACT_ATOMS: atom_id res chain seq x y z
N MET A 1 7.66 11.45 37.84
CA MET A 1 8.05 10.22 37.09
C MET A 1 6.90 9.86 36.16
N VAL A 2 7.04 10.12 34.88
CA VAL A 2 6.02 9.78 33.87
C VAL A 2 6.25 8.33 33.50
N ASN A 3 5.29 7.48 33.83
CA ASN A 3 5.32 6.05 33.48
C ASN A 3 5.19 5.91 31.96
N LYS A 4 6.31 5.70 31.27
CA LYS A 4 6.35 5.35 29.86
C LYS A 4 5.75 3.94 29.70
N ARG A 5 4.44 3.83 29.55
CA ARG A 5 3.82 2.63 28.99
C ARG A 5 4.12 2.61 27.50
N TYR A 6 5.22 1.98 27.13
CA TYR A 6 5.41 1.54 25.76
C TYR A 6 4.30 0.53 25.46
N PHE A 7 3.50 0.78 24.44
CA PHE A 7 2.66 -0.25 23.82
C PHE A 7 3.59 -1.28 23.17
N SER A 8 4.15 -2.16 23.98
CA SER A 8 4.78 -3.38 23.52
C SER A 8 3.65 -4.41 23.41
N SER A 9 3.06 -4.54 22.25
CA SER A 9 2.35 -5.77 21.92
C SER A 9 3.39 -6.87 21.83
N LYS A 10 3.62 -7.58 22.95
CA LYS A 10 4.46 -8.78 23.01
C LYS A 10 3.76 -9.92 22.25
N THR A 11 3.72 -9.83 20.95
CA THR A 11 3.53 -10.96 20.06
C THR A 11 4.94 -11.37 19.62
N ASN A 12 5.65 -12.19 20.39
CA ASN A 12 6.93 -12.86 20.03
C ASN A 12 7.81 -12.17 18.96
N GLY A 13 7.93 -10.84 18.96
CA GLY A 13 8.69 -10.05 17.99
C GLY A 13 7.99 -9.82 16.64
N LYS A 14 6.88 -10.49 16.33
CA LYS A 14 6.15 -10.31 15.06
C LYS A 14 5.21 -9.09 15.12
N LEU A 15 5.05 -8.42 13.99
CA LEU A 15 4.09 -7.32 13.83
C LEU A 15 2.66 -7.84 13.98
N HIS A 16 1.79 -7.02 14.56
CA HIS A 16 0.36 -7.32 14.60
C HIS A 16 -0.24 -7.24 13.19
N PRO A 17 -1.12 -8.16 12.75
CA PRO A 17 -1.69 -8.14 11.40
C PRO A 17 -2.32 -6.79 11.03
N TRP A 18 -3.15 -6.23 11.88
CA TRP A 18 -3.75 -4.91 11.65
C TRP A 18 -2.72 -3.78 11.52
N PHE A 19 -1.56 -3.88 12.20
CA PHE A 19 -0.47 -2.92 12.00
C PHE A 19 0.07 -2.97 10.57
N VAL A 20 0.26 -4.19 10.03
CA VAL A 20 0.72 -4.38 8.64
C VAL A 20 -0.30 -3.80 7.66
N THR A 21 -1.61 -4.01 7.90
CA THR A 21 -2.66 -3.40 7.08
C THR A 21 -2.63 -1.88 7.16
N GLY A 22 -2.58 -1.30 8.36
CA GLY A 22 -2.54 0.15 8.54
C GLY A 22 -1.31 0.78 7.88
N TYR A 23 -0.12 0.17 8.05
CA TYR A 23 1.10 0.64 7.41
C TYR A 23 1.03 0.51 5.88
N THR A 24 0.38 -0.54 5.36
CA THR A 24 0.12 -0.70 3.92
C THR A 24 -0.88 0.33 3.42
N ASP A 25 -1.93 0.64 4.17
CA ASP A 25 -2.90 1.69 3.80
C ASP A 25 -2.22 3.06 3.60
N GLY A 26 -1.18 3.39 4.36
CA GLY A 26 -0.34 4.57 4.13
C GLY A 26 0.65 4.34 2.96
N GLU A 27 1.68 3.56 3.16
CA GLU A 27 2.87 3.46 2.30
C GLU A 27 2.85 2.31 1.27
N GLY A 28 1.90 1.37 1.37
CA GLY A 28 1.85 0.21 0.51
C GLY A 28 1.30 0.50 -0.90
N SER A 29 1.64 -0.38 -1.83
CA SER A 29 1.18 -0.29 -3.21
C SER A 29 0.95 -1.69 -3.81
N PHE A 30 -0.20 -1.85 -4.47
CA PHE A 30 -0.51 -2.97 -5.34
C PHE A 30 -0.37 -2.52 -6.78
N SER A 31 0.46 -3.20 -7.56
CA SER A 31 0.72 -2.77 -8.93
C SER A 31 0.78 -3.94 -9.91
N VAL A 32 0.36 -3.67 -11.13
CA VAL A 32 0.50 -4.56 -12.29
C VAL A 32 1.61 -4.00 -13.16
N ARG A 33 2.66 -4.77 -13.40
CA ARG A 33 3.79 -4.42 -14.26
C ARG A 33 3.66 -5.10 -15.60
N MET A 34 3.83 -4.33 -16.65
CA MET A 34 3.92 -4.85 -18.02
C MET A 34 5.25 -4.40 -18.60
N ARG A 35 6.07 -5.36 -19.03
CA ARG A 35 7.39 -5.11 -19.61
C ARG A 35 7.46 -5.70 -20.99
N THR A 36 8.07 -4.98 -21.94
CA THR A 36 8.34 -5.50 -23.29
C THR A 36 9.11 -6.81 -23.20
N LYS A 37 8.59 -7.84 -23.83
CA LYS A 37 9.20 -9.17 -23.95
C LYS A 37 8.87 -9.74 -25.33
N PRO A 38 9.72 -9.48 -26.35
CA PRO A 38 9.43 -9.82 -27.75
C PRO A 38 9.05 -11.29 -27.98
N ASN A 39 9.64 -12.19 -27.22
CA ASN A 39 9.40 -13.64 -27.32
C ASN A 39 8.17 -14.14 -26.58
N SER A 40 7.32 -13.24 -26.01
CA SER A 40 6.04 -13.62 -25.42
C SER A 40 4.92 -13.53 -26.46
N PRO A 41 3.79 -14.28 -26.31
CA PRO A 41 2.73 -14.32 -27.32
C PRO A 41 2.18 -12.95 -27.73
N PHE A 42 2.25 -11.96 -26.84
CA PHE A 42 1.72 -10.60 -27.06
C PHE A 42 2.80 -9.51 -26.97
N GLY A 43 4.09 -9.87 -27.03
CA GLY A 43 5.20 -8.91 -26.96
C GLY A 43 5.44 -8.33 -25.56
N PHE A 44 4.69 -8.74 -24.55
CA PHE A 44 4.81 -8.24 -23.17
C PHE A 44 4.75 -9.37 -22.15
N SER A 45 5.50 -9.21 -21.07
CA SER A 45 5.35 -10.00 -19.84
C SER A 45 4.49 -9.24 -18.84
N ILE A 46 3.64 -9.96 -18.12
CA ILE A 46 2.78 -9.42 -17.07
C ILE A 46 3.30 -9.94 -15.74
N GLY A 47 3.38 -9.07 -14.74
CA GLY A 47 3.68 -9.40 -13.36
C GLY A 47 2.86 -8.53 -12.42
N ILE A 48 2.59 -9.07 -11.25
CA ILE A 48 1.95 -8.34 -10.16
C ILE A 48 2.94 -8.16 -9.02
N VAL A 49 2.80 -7.07 -8.29
CA VAL A 49 3.74 -6.69 -7.26
C VAL A 49 3.00 -6.07 -6.08
N TYR A 50 3.38 -6.48 -4.88
CA TYR A 50 3.12 -5.77 -3.64
C TYR A 50 4.41 -5.08 -3.21
N SER A 51 4.35 -3.81 -2.83
CA SER A 51 5.52 -3.06 -2.38
C SER A 51 5.17 -2.05 -1.29
N ILE A 52 6.14 -1.77 -0.43
CA ILE A 52 6.12 -0.68 0.55
C ILE A 52 7.38 0.16 0.33
N CYS A 53 7.22 1.48 0.26
CA CYS A 53 8.32 2.43 0.15
C CYS A 53 8.47 3.21 1.46
N ALA A 54 9.70 3.43 1.91
CA ALA A 54 9.98 4.23 3.09
C ALA A 54 11.28 5.03 2.91
N GLU A 55 11.37 6.22 3.49
CA GLU A 55 12.59 7.03 3.46
C GLU A 55 13.78 6.29 4.11
N ILE A 56 14.99 6.59 3.60
CA ILE A 56 16.22 5.96 4.08
C ILE A 56 16.56 6.47 5.49
N ASN A 57 16.26 5.64 6.48
CA ASN A 57 16.76 5.76 7.84
C ASN A 57 16.79 4.37 8.52
N PRO A 58 17.57 4.19 9.60
CA PRO A 58 17.70 2.88 10.24
C PRO A 58 16.40 2.31 10.82
N LEU A 59 15.48 3.16 11.27
CA LEU A 59 14.21 2.72 11.87
C LEU A 59 13.27 2.19 10.78
N ASN A 60 13.21 2.87 9.63
CA ASN A 60 12.41 2.42 8.49
C ASN A 60 12.95 1.12 7.89
N LEU A 61 14.28 0.98 7.80
CA LEU A 61 14.87 -0.30 7.35
C LEU A 61 14.45 -1.44 8.26
N LYS A 62 14.60 -1.26 9.58
CA LYS A 62 14.20 -2.27 10.58
C LYS A 62 12.71 -2.60 10.48
N LEU A 63 11.85 -1.61 10.27
CA LEU A 63 10.42 -1.84 10.09
C LEU A 63 10.12 -2.64 8.82
N LEU A 64 10.77 -2.32 7.69
CA LEU A 64 10.62 -3.10 6.46
C LEU A 64 11.14 -4.53 6.60
N GLU A 65 12.21 -4.75 7.38
CA GLU A 65 12.69 -6.09 7.72
C GLU A 65 11.67 -6.88 8.54
N GLN A 66 11.00 -6.24 9.50
CA GLN A 66 9.91 -6.84 10.27
C GLN A 66 8.69 -7.17 9.41
N VAL A 67 8.34 -6.29 8.44
CA VAL A 67 7.26 -6.58 7.47
C VAL A 67 7.66 -7.76 6.57
N LYS A 68 8.91 -7.83 6.14
CA LYS A 68 9.42 -8.96 5.37
C LYS A 68 9.35 -10.26 6.17
N GLU A 69 9.74 -10.24 7.45
CA GLU A 69 9.62 -11.41 8.34
C GLU A 69 8.15 -11.80 8.57
N TYR A 70 7.24 -10.83 8.66
CA TYR A 70 5.80 -11.07 8.76
C TYR A 70 5.27 -11.89 7.57
N PHE A 71 5.78 -11.65 6.37
CA PHE A 71 5.49 -12.42 5.15
C PHE A 71 6.50 -13.56 4.92
N ASP A 72 6.95 -14.22 6.00
CA ASP A 72 7.83 -15.41 5.99
C ASP A 72 9.14 -15.19 5.21
N GLY A 73 9.70 -13.99 5.28
CA GLY A 73 10.95 -13.63 4.59
C GLY A 73 10.80 -13.41 3.08
N ALA A 74 9.58 -13.44 2.55
CA ALA A 74 9.33 -13.27 1.13
C ALA A 74 9.76 -11.90 0.61
N GLY A 75 10.17 -11.84 -0.66
CA GLY A 75 10.55 -10.59 -1.33
C GLY A 75 11.94 -10.09 -0.97
N SER A 76 12.22 -8.86 -1.37
CA SER A 76 13.52 -8.22 -1.19
C SER A 76 13.36 -6.75 -0.79
N ILE A 77 14.35 -6.22 -0.07
CA ILE A 77 14.47 -4.80 0.22
C ILE A 77 15.60 -4.26 -0.66
N SER A 78 15.31 -3.24 -1.44
CA SER A 78 16.27 -2.55 -2.30
C SER A 78 16.29 -1.06 -1.99
N ARG A 79 17.31 -0.36 -2.53
CA ARG A 79 17.44 1.09 -2.40
C ARG A 79 17.25 1.73 -3.76
N SER A 80 16.43 2.79 -3.82
CA SER A 80 16.21 3.58 -5.02
C SER A 80 16.12 5.07 -4.64
N GLY A 81 17.08 5.86 -5.10
CA GLY A 81 17.21 7.26 -4.68
C GLY A 81 17.32 7.38 -3.16
N ASN A 82 16.43 8.15 -2.56
CA ASN A 82 16.33 8.36 -1.10
C ASN A 82 15.31 7.44 -0.41
N MET A 83 14.95 6.31 -1.02
CA MET A 83 13.94 5.39 -0.51
C MET A 83 14.47 3.96 -0.39
N TYR A 84 14.04 3.26 0.66
CA TYR A 84 13.99 1.81 0.69
C TYR A 84 12.70 1.33 0.05
N ILE A 85 12.77 0.27 -0.73
CA ILE A 85 11.63 -0.37 -1.36
C ILE A 85 11.63 -1.85 -0.95
N TYR A 86 10.66 -2.25 -0.15
CA TYR A 86 10.33 -3.65 0.05
C TYR A 86 9.38 -4.11 -1.05
N GLU A 87 9.66 -5.24 -1.68
CA GLU A 87 8.89 -5.74 -2.82
C GLU A 87 8.74 -7.26 -2.80
N ILE A 88 7.50 -7.74 -3.01
CA ILE A 88 7.18 -9.14 -3.31
C ILE A 88 6.61 -9.19 -4.74
N SER A 89 7.17 -10.05 -5.60
CA SER A 89 6.75 -10.23 -7.00
C SER A 89 6.59 -11.70 -7.40
N SER A 90 6.99 -12.64 -6.55
CA SER A 90 6.75 -14.06 -6.77
C SER A 90 5.26 -14.39 -6.57
N LEU A 91 4.60 -14.91 -7.60
CA LEU A 91 3.18 -15.28 -7.53
C LEU A 91 2.89 -16.19 -6.33
N LYS A 92 3.74 -17.19 -6.10
CA LYS A 92 3.64 -18.10 -4.95
C LYS A 92 3.62 -17.35 -3.60
N SER A 93 4.47 -16.34 -3.43
CA SER A 93 4.54 -15.57 -2.18
C SER A 93 3.41 -14.56 -2.07
N LEU A 94 2.90 -14.05 -3.20
CA LEU A 94 1.80 -13.09 -3.25
C LEU A 94 0.45 -13.70 -2.80
N VAL A 95 0.31 -15.03 -2.83
CA VAL A 95 -0.84 -15.73 -2.23
C VAL A 95 -0.97 -15.41 -0.73
N ASN A 96 0.15 -15.35 0.01
CA ASN A 96 0.13 -15.02 1.44
C ASN A 96 -0.23 -13.54 1.66
N VAL A 97 0.21 -12.65 0.77
CA VAL A 97 -0.17 -11.23 0.79
C VAL A 97 -1.67 -11.08 0.56
N ARG A 98 -2.23 -11.78 -0.43
CA ARG A 98 -3.67 -11.81 -0.71
C ARG A 98 -4.47 -12.28 0.50
N LYS A 99 -4.13 -13.43 1.06
CA LYS A 99 -4.80 -13.99 2.25
C LYS A 99 -4.78 -13.01 3.43
N HIS A 100 -3.66 -12.32 3.64
CA HIS A 100 -3.55 -11.34 4.70
C HIS A 100 -4.60 -10.23 4.55
N PHE A 101 -4.73 -9.62 3.35
CA PHE A 101 -5.66 -8.51 3.15
C PHE A 101 -7.12 -8.95 2.96
N GLU A 102 -7.37 -10.22 2.66
CA GLU A 102 -8.71 -10.82 2.74
C GLU A 102 -9.15 -10.99 4.20
N GLU A 103 -8.23 -11.35 5.12
CA GLU A 103 -8.51 -11.52 6.55
C GLU A 103 -8.48 -10.19 7.33
N TYR A 104 -7.56 -9.30 6.97
CA TYR A 104 -7.37 -7.96 7.57
C TYR A 104 -7.53 -6.88 6.50
N PRO A 105 -8.78 -6.54 6.11
CA PRO A 105 -9.03 -5.72 4.93
C PRO A 105 -8.54 -4.28 5.09
N LEU A 106 -8.07 -3.73 3.98
CA LEU A 106 -7.68 -2.33 3.85
C LEU A 106 -8.85 -1.41 4.18
N GLN A 107 -8.55 -0.29 4.83
CA GLN A 107 -9.53 0.66 5.33
C GLN A 107 -9.57 1.97 4.53
N THR A 108 -8.76 2.07 3.47
CA THR A 108 -8.70 3.21 2.54
C THR A 108 -9.15 2.82 1.14
N THR A 109 -9.26 3.80 0.24
CA THR A 109 -9.53 3.53 -1.19
C THR A 109 -8.45 2.69 -1.88
N LYS A 110 -7.34 2.39 -1.21
CA LYS A 110 -6.32 1.43 -1.68
C LYS A 110 -6.90 0.01 -1.86
N TYR A 111 -7.98 -0.30 -1.13
CA TYR A 111 -8.78 -1.52 -1.33
C TYR A 111 -9.17 -1.75 -2.80
N VAL A 112 -9.53 -0.68 -3.52
CA VAL A 112 -9.87 -0.78 -4.95
C VAL A 112 -8.70 -1.31 -5.78
N HIS A 113 -7.48 -0.86 -5.47
CA HIS A 113 -6.29 -1.35 -6.18
C HIS A 113 -5.96 -2.79 -5.80
N PHE A 114 -6.18 -3.19 -4.56
CA PHE A 114 -6.03 -4.57 -4.10
C PHE A 114 -7.00 -5.50 -4.82
N GLU A 115 -8.27 -5.16 -4.92
CA GLU A 115 -9.28 -5.95 -5.62
C GLU A 115 -8.96 -6.13 -7.12
N LEU A 116 -8.56 -5.04 -7.79
CA LEU A 116 -8.12 -5.10 -9.19
C LEU A 116 -6.86 -5.98 -9.35
N TRP A 117 -5.93 -5.89 -8.39
CA TRP A 117 -4.71 -6.68 -8.36
C TRP A 117 -5.01 -8.16 -8.14
N CYS A 118 -5.98 -8.53 -7.27
CA CYS A 118 -6.45 -9.90 -7.08
C CYS A 118 -7.05 -10.47 -8.37
N GLN A 119 -7.86 -9.70 -9.11
CA GLN A 119 -8.40 -10.15 -10.39
C GLN A 119 -7.31 -10.45 -11.43
N VAL A 120 -6.24 -9.64 -11.46
CA VAL A 120 -5.08 -9.94 -12.33
C VAL A 120 -4.34 -11.18 -11.84
N MET A 121 -4.22 -11.37 -10.52
CA MET A 121 -3.61 -12.56 -9.93
C MET A 121 -4.33 -13.83 -10.36
N ASP A 122 -5.68 -13.86 -10.32
CA ASP A 122 -6.49 -14.99 -10.78
C ASP A 122 -6.20 -15.34 -12.26
N ILE A 123 -6.13 -14.31 -13.13
CA ILE A 123 -5.80 -14.49 -14.55
C ILE A 123 -4.39 -15.08 -14.75
N LEU A 124 -3.43 -14.68 -13.89
CA LEU A 124 -2.07 -15.20 -13.96
C LEU A 124 -1.96 -16.65 -13.44
N GLU A 125 -2.64 -16.97 -12.33
CA GLU A 125 -2.68 -18.31 -11.75
C GLU A 125 -3.30 -19.32 -12.72
N ASN A 126 -4.40 -18.96 -13.38
CA ASN A 126 -5.07 -19.76 -14.39
C ASN A 126 -4.36 -19.75 -15.75
N LYS A 127 -3.25 -19.00 -15.92
CA LYS A 127 -2.54 -18.82 -17.18
C LYS A 127 -3.39 -18.23 -18.30
N GLU A 128 -4.52 -17.64 -18.00
CA GLU A 128 -5.42 -17.00 -18.99
C GLU A 128 -4.74 -15.85 -19.73
N HIS A 129 -3.78 -15.17 -19.10
CA HIS A 129 -2.98 -14.10 -19.72
C HIS A 129 -2.19 -14.55 -20.95
N LEU A 130 -2.09 -15.85 -21.22
CA LEU A 130 -1.47 -16.41 -22.42
C LEU A 130 -2.46 -16.51 -23.59
N THR A 131 -3.73 -16.23 -23.39
CA THR A 131 -4.76 -16.12 -24.42
C THR A 131 -5.00 -14.64 -24.76
N LYS A 132 -5.48 -14.35 -25.99
CA LYS A 132 -5.83 -12.99 -26.41
C LYS A 132 -6.90 -12.37 -25.50
N SER A 133 -7.93 -13.13 -25.14
CA SER A 133 -9.00 -12.67 -24.25
C SER A 133 -8.48 -12.32 -22.87
N GLY A 134 -7.71 -13.22 -22.23
CA GLY A 134 -7.15 -12.98 -20.91
C GLY A 134 -6.13 -11.85 -20.91
N PHE A 135 -5.29 -11.72 -21.95
CA PHE A 135 -4.37 -10.60 -22.09
C PHE A 135 -5.14 -9.26 -22.17
N ASN A 136 -6.17 -9.15 -23.02
CA ASN A 136 -7.01 -7.96 -23.12
C ASN A 136 -7.72 -7.63 -21.81
N ARG A 137 -8.17 -8.65 -21.06
CA ARG A 137 -8.75 -8.45 -19.72
C ARG A 137 -7.75 -7.85 -18.75
N VAL A 138 -6.47 -8.29 -18.78
CA VAL A 138 -5.41 -7.66 -17.98
C VAL A 138 -5.16 -6.22 -18.40
N LEU A 139 -5.17 -5.88 -19.70
CA LEU A 139 -5.07 -4.50 -20.18
C LEU A 139 -6.19 -3.62 -19.59
N SER A 140 -7.43 -4.11 -19.66
CA SER A 140 -8.61 -3.42 -19.13
C SER A 140 -8.53 -3.21 -17.62
N LEU A 141 -8.11 -4.21 -16.84
CA LEU A 141 -7.87 -4.07 -15.40
C LEU A 141 -6.73 -3.08 -15.12
N LYS A 142 -5.63 -3.18 -15.86
CA LYS A 142 -4.46 -2.31 -15.68
C LYS A 142 -4.78 -0.84 -15.99
N SER A 143 -5.64 -0.54 -16.95
CA SER A 143 -6.07 0.84 -17.26
C SER A 143 -6.79 1.51 -16.08
N CYS A 144 -7.35 0.73 -15.16
CA CYS A 144 -8.03 1.24 -13.96
C CYS A 144 -7.07 1.70 -12.85
N PHE A 145 -5.78 1.36 -12.92
CA PHE A 145 -4.78 1.82 -11.94
C PHE A 145 -4.34 3.26 -12.21
N PRO A 146 -3.87 4.02 -11.19
CA PRO A 146 -3.52 5.44 -11.34
C PRO A 146 -2.50 5.74 -12.45
N LYS A 147 -1.54 4.84 -12.67
CA LYS A 147 -0.53 5.00 -13.74
C LYS A 147 -1.00 4.54 -15.11
N GLY A 148 -2.21 3.99 -15.22
CA GLY A 148 -2.76 3.50 -16.48
C GLY A 148 -1.87 2.51 -17.23
N LEU A 149 -2.01 2.47 -18.54
CA LEU A 149 -1.20 1.64 -19.44
C LEU A 149 0.11 2.33 -19.82
N PRO A 150 1.22 1.59 -19.97
CA PRO A 150 2.49 2.15 -20.45
C PRO A 150 2.34 2.69 -21.90
N PRO A 151 2.96 3.84 -22.26
CA PRO A 151 2.88 4.40 -23.60
C PRO A 151 3.26 3.40 -24.72
N LYS A 152 4.33 2.65 -24.55
CA LYS A 152 4.76 1.60 -25.50
C LYS A 152 3.70 0.53 -25.76
N LEU A 153 2.81 0.32 -24.83
CA LEU A 153 1.73 -0.65 -25.00
C LEU A 153 0.58 -0.04 -25.80
N LEU A 154 0.29 1.24 -25.59
CA LEU A 154 -0.70 2.00 -26.36
C LEU A 154 -0.30 2.18 -27.84
N GLU A 155 1.00 2.18 -28.15
CA GLU A 155 1.53 2.18 -29.53
C GLU A 155 1.20 0.87 -30.28
N VAL A 156 1.09 -0.25 -29.56
CA VAL A 156 0.88 -1.59 -30.14
C VAL A 156 -0.58 -2.03 -30.05
N TYR A 157 -1.27 -1.63 -28.98
CA TYR A 157 -2.65 -2.00 -28.70
C TYR A 157 -3.52 -0.75 -28.69
N SER A 158 -4.44 -0.64 -29.65
CA SER A 158 -5.41 0.47 -29.69
C SER A 158 -6.33 0.44 -28.47
N GLU A 159 -6.83 1.61 -28.09
CA GLU A 159 -7.79 1.76 -26.98
C GLU A 159 -9.08 0.94 -27.20
N GLU A 160 -9.42 0.62 -28.44
CA GLU A 160 -10.58 -0.24 -28.81
C GLU A 160 -10.50 -1.65 -28.21
N ASN A 161 -9.29 -2.14 -27.90
CA ASN A 161 -9.08 -3.43 -27.24
C ASN A 161 -9.26 -3.36 -25.72
N ILE A 162 -9.44 -2.16 -25.17
CA ILE A 162 -9.56 -1.92 -23.72
C ILE A 162 -11.04 -1.86 -23.39
N MET A 163 -11.57 -2.98 -22.90
CA MET A 163 -12.97 -3.03 -22.45
C MET A 163 -13.14 -2.22 -21.16
N SER A 164 -14.26 -1.52 -21.03
CA SER A 164 -14.63 -0.88 -19.78
C SER A 164 -14.80 -1.93 -18.67
N VAL A 165 -14.07 -1.78 -17.58
CA VAL A 165 -14.18 -2.62 -16.38
C VAL A 165 -14.88 -1.84 -15.29
N LYS A 166 -15.92 -2.42 -14.69
CA LYS A 166 -16.53 -1.84 -13.49
C LYS A 166 -15.50 -1.88 -12.36
N LYS A 167 -15.05 -0.70 -11.92
CA LYS A 167 -14.14 -0.60 -10.78
C LYS A 167 -14.84 -1.07 -9.50
N PRO A 168 -14.17 -1.84 -8.64
CA PRO A 168 -14.66 -2.11 -7.30
C PRO A 168 -14.98 -0.81 -6.56
N VAL A 169 -15.99 -0.84 -5.73
CA VAL A 169 -16.35 0.30 -4.88
C VAL A 169 -15.82 0.02 -3.48
N PHE A 170 -15.14 0.99 -2.91
CA PHE A 170 -14.72 0.92 -1.52
C PHE A 170 -15.88 1.38 -0.64
N GLU A 171 -16.37 0.47 0.21
CA GLU A 171 -17.38 0.76 1.23
C GLU A 171 -16.72 0.69 2.61
N PRO A 172 -16.56 1.84 3.29
CA PRO A 172 -15.94 1.87 4.60
C PRO A 172 -16.75 1.06 5.60
N SER A 173 -16.09 0.22 6.39
CA SER A 173 -16.74 -0.49 7.49
C SER A 173 -17.29 0.50 8.52
N SER A 174 -18.48 0.20 9.08
CA SER A 174 -19.06 0.95 10.20
C SER A 174 -18.40 0.61 11.55
N MET A 175 -17.60 -0.45 11.62
CA MET A 175 -16.88 -0.83 12.84
C MET A 175 -15.77 0.16 13.18
N LYS A 176 -15.45 0.28 14.47
CA LYS A 176 -14.28 1.05 14.92
C LYS A 176 -12.99 0.47 14.33
N LEU A 177 -12.06 1.37 14.03
CA LEU A 177 -10.74 0.97 13.58
C LEU A 177 -9.98 0.24 14.70
N ASP A 178 -9.29 -0.85 14.34
CA ASP A 178 -8.40 -1.53 15.29
C ASP A 178 -7.25 -0.59 15.71
N PRO A 179 -6.92 -0.49 17.01
CA PRO A 179 -5.84 0.38 17.48
C PRO A 179 -4.47 0.07 16.83
N ASN A 180 -4.20 -1.20 16.48
CA ASN A 180 -2.97 -1.55 15.78
C ASN A 180 -3.00 -1.08 14.32
N TRP A 181 -4.19 -1.08 13.68
CA TRP A 181 -4.33 -0.47 12.36
C TRP A 181 -4.00 1.03 12.41
N ILE A 182 -4.55 1.76 13.40
CA ILE A 182 -4.27 3.19 13.61
C ILE A 182 -2.77 3.39 13.82
N ALA A 183 -2.12 2.56 14.66
CA ALA A 183 -0.68 2.64 14.90
C ALA A 183 0.14 2.45 13.61
N GLY A 184 -0.20 1.48 12.76
CA GLY A 184 0.44 1.25 11.47
C GLY A 184 0.24 2.40 10.50
N PHE A 185 -0.98 2.92 10.41
CA PHE A 185 -1.33 4.04 9.55
C PHE A 185 -0.64 5.35 9.96
N VAL A 186 -0.60 5.63 11.26
CA VAL A 186 0.14 6.78 11.82
C VAL A 186 1.66 6.63 11.64
N GLN A 187 2.20 5.41 11.69
CA GLN A 187 3.61 5.16 11.38
C GLN A 187 3.96 5.55 9.93
N ALA A 188 3.01 5.40 9.01
CA ALA A 188 3.15 5.78 7.61
C ALA A 188 2.96 7.29 7.40
N ASP A 189 1.80 7.83 7.78
CA ASP A 189 1.32 9.16 7.39
C ASP A 189 1.20 10.14 8.57
N GLY A 190 1.55 9.71 9.78
CA GLY A 190 1.47 10.53 10.97
C GLY A 190 2.70 11.41 11.19
N THR A 191 2.49 12.63 11.65
CA THR A 191 3.56 13.55 12.03
C THR A 191 3.35 14.04 13.46
N PHE A 192 4.39 13.91 14.28
CA PHE A 192 4.45 14.50 15.61
C PHE A 192 5.44 15.67 15.58
N GLY A 193 5.02 16.84 16.03
CA GLY A 193 5.83 18.04 16.00
C GLY A 193 5.56 18.98 17.16
N LEU A 194 6.34 20.04 17.20
CA LEU A 194 6.15 21.16 18.11
C LEU A 194 5.88 22.41 17.29
N ASN A 195 4.75 23.07 17.55
CA ASN A 195 4.43 24.34 16.94
C ASN A 195 4.85 25.48 17.88
N TYR A 196 5.75 26.34 17.39
CA TYR A 196 6.21 27.52 18.11
C TYR A 196 5.51 28.76 17.56
N THR A 197 4.71 29.42 18.41
CA THR A 197 4.03 30.66 18.05
C THR A 197 4.60 31.82 18.85
N LYS A 198 4.92 32.93 18.18
CA LYS A 198 5.38 34.15 18.82
C LYS A 198 4.29 34.71 19.72
N GLN A 199 4.56 34.85 21.02
CA GLN A 199 3.61 35.33 22.02
C GLN A 199 4.32 36.32 22.96
N PRO A 200 4.28 37.63 22.66
CA PRO A 200 5.02 38.67 23.40
C PRO A 200 4.70 38.72 24.89
N ARG A 201 3.49 38.25 25.30
CA ARG A 201 3.08 38.22 26.70
C ARG A 201 3.71 37.10 27.52
N MET A 202 4.33 36.12 26.85
CA MET A 202 5.00 35.01 27.52
C MET A 202 6.43 35.39 27.92
N LYS A 203 6.89 34.86 29.04
CA LYS A 203 8.23 35.17 29.60
C LYS A 203 9.39 34.95 28.62
N LEU A 204 9.25 33.98 27.71
CA LEU A 204 10.23 33.67 26.65
C LEU A 204 9.82 34.23 25.27
N GLY A 205 8.74 35.00 25.19
CA GLY A 205 8.23 35.56 23.94
C GLY A 205 7.60 34.55 22.95
N TYR A 206 7.50 33.26 23.34
CA TYR A 206 6.96 32.18 22.51
C TYR A 206 6.13 31.21 23.36
N THR A 207 5.11 30.62 22.71
CA THR A 207 4.44 29.40 23.18
C THR A 207 4.90 28.21 22.37
N CYS A 208 4.98 27.03 23.01
CA CYS A 208 5.28 25.75 22.37
C CYS A 208 4.08 24.82 22.59
N GLN A 209 3.52 24.31 21.52
CA GLN A 209 2.39 23.38 21.55
C GLN A 209 2.75 22.08 20.85
N PRO A 210 2.60 20.92 21.51
CA PRO A 210 2.71 19.64 20.80
C PRO A 210 1.61 19.52 19.77
N GLN A 211 1.96 19.02 18.59
CA GLN A 211 1.04 18.83 17.47
C GLN A 211 1.14 17.40 16.95
N PHE A 212 -0.02 16.79 16.75
CA PHE A 212 -0.17 15.56 16.00
C PHE A 212 -0.96 15.86 14.72
N ARG A 213 -0.48 15.37 13.59
CA ARG A 213 -1.13 15.57 12.29
C ARG A 213 -1.09 14.28 11.48
N VAL A 214 -2.22 13.97 10.84
CA VAL A 214 -2.33 12.96 9.79
C VAL A 214 -2.90 13.65 8.57
N THR A 215 -2.26 13.48 7.41
CA THR A 215 -2.71 14.11 6.16
C THR A 215 -3.06 13.02 5.17
N GLN A 216 -4.27 13.13 4.57
CA GLN A 216 -4.75 12.20 3.56
C GLN A 216 -5.39 12.94 2.39
N HIS A 217 -5.50 12.23 1.26
CA HIS A 217 -6.26 12.72 0.12
C HIS A 217 -7.75 12.77 0.45
N GLU A 218 -8.50 13.72 -0.12
CA GLU A 218 -9.94 13.92 0.11
C GLU A 218 -10.78 12.64 -0.05
N ARG A 219 -10.43 11.78 -1.01
CA ARG A 219 -11.10 10.48 -1.23
C ARG A 219 -11.09 9.57 0.00
N ASP A 220 -10.11 9.73 0.91
CA ASP A 220 -9.96 8.96 2.14
C ASP A 220 -10.36 9.75 3.39
N LEU A 221 -11.13 10.85 3.24
CA LEU A 221 -11.61 11.69 4.34
C LEU A 221 -12.38 10.87 5.39
N ILE A 222 -13.11 9.85 4.97
CA ILE A 222 -13.86 8.98 5.88
C ILE A 222 -12.97 8.27 6.89
N VAL A 223 -11.75 7.91 6.49
CA VAL A 223 -10.76 7.27 7.37
C VAL A 223 -10.34 8.24 8.48
N LEU A 224 -10.08 9.51 8.15
CA LEU A 224 -9.72 10.52 9.13
C LEU A 224 -10.86 10.75 10.14
N LYS A 225 -12.11 10.75 9.70
CA LYS A 225 -13.28 10.85 10.60
C LYS A 225 -13.33 9.67 11.56
N ARG A 226 -13.14 8.45 11.07
CA ARG A 226 -13.12 7.22 11.89
C ARG A 226 -11.94 7.14 12.88
N ILE A 227 -10.85 7.88 12.67
CA ILE A 227 -9.73 7.97 13.61
C ILE A 227 -10.10 8.92 14.79
N ILE A 228 -10.97 9.91 14.56
CA ILE A 228 -11.37 10.90 15.56
C ILE A 228 -12.46 10.33 16.49
N ASP A 229 -13.33 9.44 15.99
CA ASP A 229 -14.41 8.77 16.73
C ASP A 229 -13.88 7.65 17.67
#